data_209a8505c55ad9ef72c5fb74e2fed377
#
_entry.id   209a8505c55ad9ef72c5fb74e2fed377
#
_cell.length_a   1.000
_cell.length_b   1.000
_cell.length_c   1.000
_cell.angle_alpha   90.00
_cell.angle_beta   90.00
_cell.angle_gamma   90.00
#
_symmetry.space_group_name_H-M   'P 1'
#
loop_
_entity.id
_entity.type
_entity.pdbx_description
1 polymer ?
#
loop_
_entity_poly.entity_id
_entity_poly.type
_entity_poly.pdbx_seq_one_letter_code
_entity_poly.pdbx_strand_id
1 'polypeptide(L)'
;MFTDTMTLTEMQKEVGKDYDPLYRRIYHFQDETRRFFLKSKTFPVYKVINWKSYVTNNEWTVILLVREKKYVNEPAVVPFAKYQSYGMGVVYMRPITDKSFFVINYTPHFFRRYHERYIIPQNYNITDTGKRIEHFFVNNSIPSYDFSPPKNNFIVYYNQGIIYGEHTD
;
A
#
# COMPACT_ATOMS: atom_id res chain seq x y z
N MET A 1 -6.49 0.49 -16.59
CA MET A 1 -6.65 1.45 -15.46
C MET A 1 -7.70 0.90 -14.50
N PHE A 2 -7.43 0.92 -13.19
CA PHE A 2 -8.34 0.38 -12.18
C PHE A 2 -9.67 1.12 -12.14
N THR A 3 -10.76 0.35 -11.99
CA THR A 3 -12.13 0.84 -11.83
C THR A 3 -12.80 0.11 -10.66
N ASP A 4 -13.87 0.69 -10.14
CA ASP A 4 -14.65 0.10 -9.03
C ASP A 4 -15.51 -1.11 -9.45
N THR A 5 -15.70 -1.31 -10.74
CA THR A 5 -16.43 -2.45 -11.28
C THR A 5 -15.57 -3.71 -11.47
N MET A 6 -14.25 -3.58 -11.33
CA MET A 6 -13.34 -4.72 -11.48
C MET A 6 -13.44 -5.68 -10.30
N THR A 7 -13.51 -6.96 -10.63
CA THR A 7 -13.33 -8.04 -9.64
C THR A 7 -11.89 -8.10 -9.16
N LEU A 8 -11.64 -8.74 -8.02
CA LEU A 8 -10.29 -8.90 -7.49
C LEU A 8 -9.37 -9.64 -8.48
N THR A 9 -9.90 -10.66 -9.17
CA THR A 9 -9.17 -11.40 -10.22
C THR A 9 -8.76 -10.50 -11.39
N GLU A 10 -9.64 -9.60 -11.81
CA GLU A 10 -9.33 -8.61 -12.87
C GLU A 10 -8.28 -7.60 -12.38
N MET A 11 -8.40 -7.13 -11.14
CA MET A 11 -7.39 -6.27 -10.51
C MET A 11 -6.03 -6.96 -10.46
N GLN A 12 -5.98 -8.24 -10.09
CA GLN A 12 -4.74 -9.02 -10.06
C GLN A 12 -4.11 -9.17 -11.44
N LYS A 13 -4.92 -9.43 -12.48
CA LYS A 13 -4.44 -9.46 -13.87
C LYS A 13 -3.91 -8.11 -14.33
N GLU A 14 -4.58 -7.03 -13.93
CA GLU A 14 -4.16 -5.66 -14.29
C GLU A 14 -2.85 -5.27 -13.58
N VAL A 15 -2.69 -5.63 -12.29
CA VAL A 15 -1.42 -5.48 -11.55
C VAL A 15 -0.31 -6.27 -12.23
N GLY A 16 -0.61 -7.50 -12.69
CA GLY A 16 0.37 -8.36 -13.37
C GLY A 16 0.99 -7.72 -14.60
N LYS A 17 0.24 -6.90 -15.36
CA LYS A 17 0.77 -6.15 -16.50
C LYS A 17 1.78 -5.07 -16.10
N ASP A 18 1.59 -4.48 -14.91
CA ASP A 18 2.45 -3.42 -14.39
C ASP A 18 3.62 -3.94 -13.55
N TYR A 19 3.59 -5.24 -13.16
CA TYR A 19 4.51 -5.79 -12.16
C TYR A 19 5.97 -5.54 -12.51
N ASP A 20 6.43 -6.03 -13.67
CA ASP A 20 7.83 -5.91 -14.06
C ASP A 20 8.30 -4.45 -14.26
N PRO A 21 7.55 -3.57 -14.96
CA PRO A 21 7.95 -2.18 -15.11
C PRO A 21 7.92 -1.43 -13.77
N LEU A 22 6.94 -1.69 -12.91
CA LEU A 22 6.87 -1.09 -11.58
C LEU A 22 8.03 -1.55 -10.70
N TYR A 23 8.34 -2.85 -10.71
CA TYR A 23 9.42 -3.43 -9.92
C TYR A 23 10.78 -2.83 -10.30
N ARG A 24 11.07 -2.72 -11.60
CA ARG A 24 12.26 -2.03 -12.11
C ARG A 24 12.30 -0.55 -11.66
N ARG A 25 11.17 0.14 -11.70
CA ARG A 25 11.10 1.53 -11.29
C ARG A 25 11.31 1.70 -9.78
N ILE A 26 10.85 0.75 -8.97
CA ILE A 26 11.10 0.73 -7.52
C ILE A 26 12.58 0.69 -7.20
N TYR A 27 13.38 -0.13 -7.90
CA TYR A 27 14.84 -0.15 -7.71
C TYR A 27 15.46 1.22 -8.00
N HIS A 28 15.07 1.89 -9.07
CA HIS A 28 15.54 3.25 -9.34
C HIS A 28 15.16 4.22 -8.22
N PHE A 29 13.95 4.12 -7.70
CA PHE A 29 13.52 4.97 -6.58
C PHE A 29 14.34 4.72 -5.32
N GLN A 30 14.71 3.48 -5.04
CA GLN A 30 15.59 3.15 -3.91
C GLN A 30 16.95 3.83 -4.07
N ASP A 31 17.56 3.75 -5.24
CA ASP A 31 18.84 4.39 -5.53
C ASP A 31 18.76 5.92 -5.43
N GLU A 32 17.73 6.54 -6.07
CA GLU A 32 17.50 7.98 -6.04
C GLU A 32 17.30 8.52 -4.62
N THR A 33 16.63 7.76 -3.75
CA THR A 33 16.29 8.18 -2.38
C THR A 33 17.31 7.78 -1.33
N ARG A 34 18.24 6.88 -1.64
CA ARG A 34 19.23 6.34 -0.71
C ARG A 34 20.01 7.45 0.02
N ARG A 35 20.47 8.48 -0.72
CA ARG A 35 21.20 9.62 -0.13
C ARG A 35 20.34 10.41 0.85
N PHE A 36 19.04 10.56 0.59
CA PHE A 36 18.11 11.20 1.51
C PHE A 36 18.00 10.41 2.82
N PHE A 37 17.82 9.09 2.77
CA PHE A 37 17.73 8.24 3.95
C PHE A 37 19.03 8.23 4.75
N LEU A 38 20.19 8.17 4.10
CA LEU A 38 21.50 8.24 4.77
C LEU A 38 21.71 9.53 5.56
N LYS A 39 21.21 10.66 5.06
CA LYS A 39 21.31 11.97 5.70
C LYS A 39 20.27 12.20 6.80
N SER A 40 19.26 11.36 6.89
CA SER A 40 18.18 11.49 7.88
C SER A 40 18.72 11.22 9.29
N LYS A 41 18.34 12.09 10.23
CA LYS A 41 18.75 12.02 11.65
C LYS A 41 17.69 11.36 12.53
N THR A 42 16.42 11.38 12.08
CA THR A 42 15.28 10.84 12.82
C THR A 42 14.61 9.71 12.02
N PHE A 43 14.13 8.69 12.72
CA PHE A 43 13.41 7.54 12.16
C PHE A 43 12.13 7.29 12.97
N PRO A 44 11.05 6.76 12.38
CA PRO A 44 10.96 6.34 10.97
C PRO A 44 10.98 7.53 10.00
N VAL A 45 11.50 7.28 8.80
CA VAL A 45 11.52 8.25 7.70
C VAL A 45 11.05 7.59 6.41
N TYR A 46 10.31 8.31 5.58
CA TYR A 46 9.78 7.76 4.34
C TYR A 46 9.79 8.77 3.19
N LYS A 47 9.70 8.23 1.98
CA LYS A 47 9.47 8.98 0.75
C LYS A 47 8.25 8.43 0.04
N VAL A 48 7.42 9.33 -0.47
CA VAL A 48 6.27 9.01 -1.33
C VAL A 48 6.64 9.42 -2.75
N ILE A 49 6.49 8.49 -3.68
CA ILE A 49 6.85 8.66 -5.08
C ILE A 49 5.65 8.21 -5.91
N ASN A 50 5.26 9.05 -6.88
CA ASN A 50 4.20 8.72 -7.81
C ASN A 50 4.80 8.35 -9.17
N TRP A 51 4.24 7.31 -9.78
CA TRP A 51 4.63 6.84 -11.09
C TRP A 51 3.40 6.39 -11.89
N LYS A 52 3.31 6.84 -13.14
CA LYS A 52 2.27 6.41 -14.05
C LYS A 52 2.80 5.32 -14.96
N SER A 53 2.10 4.18 -14.98
CA SER A 53 2.43 3.07 -15.88
C SER A 53 2.21 3.48 -17.34
N TYR A 54 3.19 3.19 -18.18
CA TYR A 54 3.07 3.34 -19.63
C TYR A 54 2.32 2.14 -20.27
N VAL A 55 2.11 1.06 -19.52
CA VAL A 55 1.41 -0.16 -19.99
C VAL A 55 -0.10 -0.03 -19.78
N THR A 56 -0.52 0.32 -18.57
CA THR A 56 -1.93 0.30 -18.16
C THR A 56 -2.51 1.69 -17.92
N ASN A 57 -1.66 2.72 -17.88
CA ASN A 57 -1.99 4.07 -17.41
C ASN A 57 -2.43 4.14 -15.93
N ASN A 58 -2.22 3.10 -15.13
CA ASN A 58 -2.45 3.15 -13.70
C ASN A 58 -1.49 4.14 -13.03
N GLU A 59 -2.00 4.90 -12.08
CA GLU A 59 -1.21 5.80 -11.24
C GLU A 59 -0.82 5.09 -9.96
N TRP A 60 0.45 4.71 -9.88
CA TRP A 60 1.04 4.05 -8.73
C TRP A 60 1.64 5.07 -7.77
N THR A 61 1.40 4.85 -6.49
CA THR A 61 2.10 5.49 -5.40
C THR A 61 3.00 4.45 -4.73
N VAL A 62 4.26 4.76 -4.58
CA VAL A 62 5.24 3.90 -3.89
C VAL A 62 5.72 4.63 -2.65
N ILE A 63 5.50 4.04 -1.49
CA ILE A 63 6.10 4.52 -0.24
C ILE A 63 7.35 3.68 0.03
N LEU A 64 8.49 4.36 0.14
CA LEU A 64 9.73 3.78 0.64
C LEU A 64 9.90 4.21 2.09
N LEU A 65 9.89 3.26 3.02
CA LEU A 65 9.91 3.49 4.46
C LEU A 65 11.14 2.87 5.11
N VAL A 66 11.91 3.67 5.82
CA VAL A 66 13.03 3.23 6.65
C VAL A 66 12.67 3.43 8.12
N ARG A 67 12.53 2.34 8.87
CA ARG A 67 12.16 2.39 10.29
C ARG A 67 13.32 2.68 11.21
N GLU A 68 14.50 2.20 10.86
CA GLU A 68 15.75 2.38 11.62
C GLU A 68 16.91 2.60 10.66
N LYS A 69 17.94 3.29 11.09
CA LYS A 69 19.11 3.64 10.27
C LYS A 69 19.80 2.43 9.62
N LYS A 70 19.79 1.28 10.28
CA LYS A 70 20.38 0.04 9.74
C LYS A 70 19.70 -0.49 8.46
N TYR A 71 18.45 -0.11 8.22
CA TYR A 71 17.66 -0.54 7.05
C TYR A 71 17.65 0.45 5.89
N VAL A 72 18.58 1.43 5.89
CA VAL A 72 18.63 2.46 4.82
C VAL A 72 18.87 1.86 3.43
N ASN A 73 19.57 0.74 3.33
CA ASN A 73 19.82 0.05 2.07
C ASN A 73 18.68 -0.90 1.65
N GLU A 74 17.75 -1.19 2.57
CA GLU A 74 16.63 -2.11 2.37
C GLU A 74 15.34 -1.49 2.90
N PRO A 75 14.88 -0.36 2.32
CA PRO A 75 13.64 0.26 2.75
C PRO A 75 12.46 -0.67 2.51
N ALA A 76 11.50 -0.67 3.43
CA ALA A 76 10.22 -1.33 3.17
C ALA A 76 9.51 -0.63 2.01
N VAL A 77 9.00 -1.42 1.08
CA VAL A 77 8.35 -0.95 -0.15
C VAL A 77 6.86 -1.20 -0.07
N VAL A 78 6.07 -0.15 -0.25
CA VAL A 78 4.61 -0.21 -0.22
C VAL A 78 4.04 0.39 -1.50
N PRO A 79 3.88 -0.41 -2.56
CA PRO A 79 3.31 0.05 -3.82
C PRO A 79 1.80 -0.14 -3.83
N PHE A 80 1.07 0.90 -4.21
CA PHE A 80 -0.37 0.85 -4.38
C PHE A 80 -0.83 1.80 -5.48
N ALA A 81 -1.95 1.46 -6.12
CA ALA A 81 -2.64 2.33 -7.06
C ALA A 81 -4.00 2.76 -6.50
N LYS A 82 -4.41 3.98 -6.80
CA LYS A 82 -5.69 4.55 -6.37
C LYS A 82 -6.72 4.41 -7.49
N TYR A 83 -7.97 4.18 -7.12
CA TYR A 83 -9.11 4.24 -8.06
C TYR A 83 -10.27 5.01 -7.44
N GLN A 84 -11.11 5.61 -8.29
CA GLN A 84 -12.30 6.34 -7.86
C GLN A 84 -13.52 5.42 -7.89
N SER A 85 -14.32 5.53 -6.84
CA SER A 85 -15.64 4.96 -6.70
C SER A 85 -16.49 5.99 -5.95
N TYR A 86 -17.44 5.59 -5.11
CA TYR A 86 -18.10 6.49 -4.13
C TYR A 86 -17.13 7.02 -3.04
N GLY A 87 -15.88 7.22 -3.41
CA GLY A 87 -14.72 7.61 -2.63
C GLY A 87 -13.46 7.04 -3.24
N MET A 88 -12.34 7.11 -2.54
CA MET A 88 -11.05 6.62 -3.01
C MET A 88 -10.77 5.23 -2.46
N GLY A 89 -10.71 4.22 -3.34
CA GLY A 89 -10.23 2.88 -3.06
C GLY A 89 -8.76 2.71 -3.45
N VAL A 90 -8.15 1.63 -2.98
CA VAL A 90 -6.74 1.33 -3.19
C VAL A 90 -6.54 -0.14 -3.54
N VAL A 91 -5.82 -0.38 -4.62
CA VAL A 91 -5.27 -1.68 -4.98
C VAL A 91 -3.82 -1.72 -4.51
N TYR A 92 -3.56 -2.46 -3.43
CA TYR A 92 -2.22 -2.66 -2.89
C TYR A 92 -1.61 -3.93 -3.45
N MET A 93 -0.40 -3.83 -3.98
CA MET A 93 0.37 -4.97 -4.44
C MET A 93 1.40 -5.33 -3.36
N ARG A 94 1.32 -6.54 -2.82
CA ARG A 94 2.33 -7.06 -1.91
C ARG A 94 3.26 -8.03 -2.65
N PRO A 95 4.53 -7.67 -2.85
CA PRO A 95 5.51 -8.60 -3.39
C PRO A 95 5.72 -9.77 -2.40
N ILE A 96 5.77 -10.99 -2.93
CA ILE A 96 6.15 -12.21 -2.18
C ILE A 96 7.57 -12.59 -2.54
N THR A 97 7.87 -12.62 -3.84
CA THR A 97 9.19 -12.85 -4.41
C THR A 97 9.40 -11.86 -5.56
N ASP A 98 10.55 -11.93 -6.22
CA ASP A 98 10.84 -11.17 -7.44
C ASP A 98 9.92 -11.50 -8.64
N LYS A 99 9.12 -12.58 -8.55
CA LYS A 99 8.21 -13.05 -9.61
C LYS A 99 6.78 -13.29 -9.15
N SER A 100 6.47 -13.08 -7.88
CA SER A 100 5.15 -13.35 -7.33
C SER A 100 4.68 -12.24 -6.40
N PHE A 101 3.40 -11.96 -6.46
CA PHE A 101 2.72 -10.97 -5.64
C PHE A 101 1.30 -11.42 -5.35
N PHE A 102 0.70 -10.85 -4.33
CA PHE A 102 -0.75 -10.85 -4.21
C PHE A 102 -1.31 -9.43 -4.09
N VAL A 103 -2.59 -9.33 -4.35
CA VAL A 103 -3.30 -8.06 -4.42
C VAL A 103 -4.30 -7.97 -3.28
N ILE A 104 -4.33 -6.83 -2.62
CA ILE A 104 -5.35 -6.51 -1.62
C ILE A 104 -6.10 -5.27 -2.09
N ASN A 105 -7.41 -5.38 -2.17
CA ASN A 105 -8.28 -4.25 -2.45
C ASN A 105 -8.79 -3.65 -1.14
N TYR A 106 -8.35 -2.43 -0.82
CA TYR A 106 -8.92 -1.61 0.24
C TYR A 106 -10.00 -0.71 -0.33
N THR A 107 -11.24 -1.02 0.00
CA THR A 107 -12.39 -0.27 -0.51
C THR A 107 -12.45 1.16 0.06
N PRO A 108 -13.19 2.09 -0.58
CA PRO A 108 -13.42 3.43 -0.03
C PRO A 108 -14.06 3.40 1.36
N HIS A 109 -14.92 2.41 1.62
CA HIS A 109 -15.53 2.21 2.94
C HIS A 109 -14.47 1.95 4.02
N PHE A 110 -13.43 1.18 3.72
CA PHE A 110 -12.34 0.93 4.66
C PHE A 110 -11.67 2.23 5.11
N PHE A 111 -11.28 3.12 4.20
CA PHE A 111 -10.61 4.38 4.58
C PHE A 111 -11.53 5.38 5.27
N ARG A 112 -12.84 5.33 4.99
CA ARG A 112 -13.83 6.08 5.76
C ARG A 112 -13.88 5.58 7.22
N ARG A 113 -13.94 4.26 7.44
CA ARG A 113 -13.91 3.66 8.79
C ARG A 113 -12.60 3.91 9.52
N TYR A 114 -11.48 3.85 8.81
CA TYR A 114 -10.18 4.20 9.38
C TYR A 114 -10.15 5.66 9.87
N HIS A 115 -10.73 6.58 9.11
CA HIS A 115 -10.87 7.97 9.52
C HIS A 115 -11.73 8.11 10.78
N GLU A 116 -12.91 7.53 10.78
CA GLU A 116 -13.88 7.62 11.89
C GLU A 116 -13.36 6.97 13.18
N ARG A 117 -12.73 5.81 13.07
CA ARG A 117 -12.38 4.97 14.22
C ARG A 117 -10.96 5.18 14.75
N TYR A 118 -10.08 5.74 13.93
CA TYR A 118 -8.68 5.92 14.30
C TYR A 118 -8.22 7.39 14.20
N ILE A 119 -8.36 8.02 13.05
CA ILE A 119 -7.83 9.38 12.83
C ILE A 119 -8.50 10.39 13.76
N ILE A 120 -9.82 10.42 13.81
CA ILE A 120 -10.59 11.36 14.64
C ILE A 120 -10.32 11.15 16.14
N PRO A 121 -10.42 9.93 16.71
CA PRO A 121 -10.17 9.72 18.15
C PRO A 121 -8.74 10.05 18.59
N GLN A 122 -7.77 9.93 17.70
CA GLN A 122 -6.37 10.29 17.97
C GLN A 122 -6.06 11.79 17.75
N ASN A 123 -7.07 12.58 17.40
CA ASN A 123 -6.95 14.02 17.11
C ASN A 123 -5.92 14.34 15.99
N TYR A 124 -5.73 13.43 15.03
CA TYR A 124 -4.92 13.72 13.85
C TYR A 124 -5.68 14.66 12.92
N ASN A 125 -5.07 15.79 12.58
CA ASN A 125 -5.66 16.76 11.65
C ASN A 125 -5.37 16.34 10.19
N ILE A 126 -5.95 15.22 9.75
CA ILE A 126 -5.78 14.66 8.38
C ILE A 126 -7.15 14.64 7.69
N THR A 127 -7.47 15.71 6.99
CA THR A 127 -8.74 15.85 6.26
C THR A 127 -8.69 15.28 4.85
N ASP A 128 -7.54 15.33 4.20
CA ASP A 128 -7.33 14.82 2.85
C ASP A 128 -7.28 13.28 2.80
N THR A 129 -8.05 12.68 1.88
CA THR A 129 -8.15 11.21 1.77
C THR A 129 -6.84 10.56 1.32
N GLY A 130 -6.10 11.19 0.42
CA GLY A 130 -4.79 10.70 -0.02
C GLY A 130 -3.79 10.66 1.14
N LYS A 131 -3.79 11.69 1.97
CA LYS A 131 -2.97 11.74 3.19
C LYS A 131 -3.38 10.70 4.24
N ARG A 132 -4.67 10.39 4.36
CA ARG A 132 -5.15 9.28 5.23
C ARG A 132 -4.64 7.92 4.74
N ILE A 133 -4.66 7.69 3.43
CA ILE A 133 -4.12 6.49 2.80
C ILE A 133 -2.61 6.38 3.06
N GLU A 134 -1.85 7.44 2.83
CA GLU A 134 -0.42 7.49 3.13
C GLU A 134 -0.16 7.20 4.62
N HIS A 135 -0.88 7.88 5.52
CA HIS A 135 -0.78 7.68 6.96
C HIS A 135 -1.05 6.22 7.37
N PHE A 136 -2.09 5.60 6.78
CA PHE A 136 -2.39 4.19 7.03
C PHE A 136 -1.19 3.30 6.67
N PHE A 137 -0.68 3.40 5.45
CA PHE A 137 0.39 2.53 4.98
C PHE A 137 1.74 2.78 5.67
N VAL A 138 2.07 4.01 6.02
CA VAL A 138 3.29 4.32 6.78
C VAL A 138 3.27 3.65 8.16
N ASN A 139 2.13 3.65 8.83
CA ASN A 139 2.01 3.11 10.19
C ASN A 139 1.71 1.61 10.22
N ASN A 140 1.24 1.02 9.12
CA ASN A 140 0.78 -0.37 9.04
C ASN A 140 1.47 -1.17 7.91
N SER A 141 2.70 -0.85 7.57
CA SER A 141 3.42 -1.44 6.42
C SER A 141 3.87 -2.89 6.62
N ILE A 142 3.78 -3.44 7.83
CA ILE A 142 4.16 -4.83 8.12
C ILE A 142 2.99 -5.51 8.83
N PRO A 143 1.97 -5.94 8.09
CA PRO A 143 0.85 -6.68 8.67
C PRO A 143 1.21 -8.15 8.89
N SER A 144 0.59 -8.75 9.89
CA SER A 144 0.51 -10.19 10.07
C SER A 144 -0.84 -10.70 9.59
N TYR A 145 -0.86 -11.82 8.89
CA TYR A 145 -2.07 -12.43 8.32
C TYR A 145 -2.39 -13.74 9.00
N ASP A 146 -3.67 -13.94 9.31
CA ASP A 146 -4.22 -15.21 9.77
C ASP A 146 -5.30 -15.68 8.79
N PHE A 147 -5.08 -16.82 8.16
CA PHE A 147 -5.97 -17.49 7.22
C PHE A 147 -6.73 -18.68 7.87
N SER A 148 -6.69 -18.81 9.20
CA SER A 148 -7.39 -19.88 9.94
C SER A 148 -8.92 -19.72 10.04
N PRO A 149 -9.52 -18.52 9.90
CA PRO A 149 -10.96 -18.35 9.93
C PRO A 149 -11.69 -19.22 8.91
N PRO A 150 -12.89 -19.74 9.24
CA PRO A 150 -13.66 -20.58 8.34
C PRO A 150 -14.12 -19.82 7.09
N LYS A 151 -14.30 -20.56 5.99
CA LYS A 151 -14.64 -20.03 4.66
C LYS A 151 -13.53 -19.12 4.11
N ASN A 152 -13.83 -18.38 3.09
CA ASN A 152 -12.88 -17.50 2.39
C ASN A 152 -12.55 -16.21 3.17
N ASN A 153 -12.45 -16.27 4.49
CA ASN A 153 -12.15 -15.11 5.32
C ASN A 153 -10.69 -15.14 5.78
N PHE A 154 -10.15 -13.96 6.06
CA PHE A 154 -8.85 -13.81 6.69
C PHE A 154 -8.86 -12.64 7.69
N ILE A 155 -7.93 -12.69 8.63
CA ILE A 155 -7.72 -11.62 9.59
C ILE A 155 -6.35 -11.01 9.34
N VAL A 156 -6.29 -9.67 9.34
CA VAL A 156 -5.03 -8.94 9.24
C VAL A 156 -4.82 -8.16 10.53
N TYR A 157 -3.69 -8.40 11.15
CA TYR A 157 -3.26 -7.66 12.34
C TYR A 157 -2.31 -6.55 11.90
N TYR A 158 -2.69 -5.33 12.19
CA TYR A 158 -1.90 -4.13 11.98
C TYR A 158 -1.49 -3.50 13.31
N ASN A 159 -0.52 -2.61 13.29
CA ASN A 159 -0.13 -1.86 14.49
C ASN A 159 -1.29 -1.05 15.08
N GLN A 160 -2.23 -0.63 14.25
CA GLN A 160 -3.34 0.26 14.59
C GLN A 160 -4.69 -0.45 14.67
N GLY A 161 -4.72 -1.78 14.65
CA GLY A 161 -5.95 -2.55 14.78
C GLY A 161 -6.00 -3.81 13.97
N ILE A 162 -7.21 -4.38 13.89
CA ILE A 162 -7.49 -5.65 13.21
C ILE A 162 -8.46 -5.38 12.06
N ILE A 163 -8.23 -6.03 10.93
CA ILE A 163 -9.08 -5.97 9.74
C ILE A 163 -9.55 -7.37 9.41
N TYR A 164 -10.82 -7.50 9.11
CA TYR A 164 -11.41 -8.71 8.55
C TYR A 164 -11.54 -8.52 7.03
N GLY A 165 -11.15 -9.53 6.29
CA GLY A 165 -11.24 -9.54 4.84
C GLY A 165 -11.75 -10.87 4.30
N GLU A 166 -12.07 -10.87 3.00
CA GLU A 166 -12.43 -12.04 2.24
C GLU A 166 -11.38 -12.26 1.16
N HIS A 167 -11.01 -13.52 0.90
CA HIS A 167 -10.14 -13.85 -0.21
C HIS A 167 -10.94 -14.60 -1.29
N THR A 168 -10.54 -14.42 -2.52
CA THR A 168 -11.03 -15.20 -3.66
C THR A 168 -9.94 -16.16 -4.09
N ASP A 169 -10.35 -17.39 -4.37
CA ASP A 169 -9.48 -18.43 -4.93
C ASP A 169 -8.94 -18.05 -6.32
#